data_6606268a0200e76630e8a898f77326c5
#
_entry.id   6606268a0200e76630e8a898f77326c5
#
_cell.length_a   1.000
_cell.length_b   1.000
_cell.length_c   1.000
_cell.angle_alpha   90.00
_cell.angle_beta   90.00
_cell.angle_gamma   90.00
#
_symmetry.space_group_name_H-M   'P 1'
#
loop_
_entity.id
_entity.type
_entity.pdbx_description
1 polymer ?
#
loop_
_entity_poly.entity_id
_entity_poly.type
_entity_poly.pdbx_seq_one_letter_code
_entity_poly.pdbx_strand_id
1 'polypeptide(L)'
;MRSMKIILCAIFFLTGLSSFASADVNWRQFEGTTLNGIYFTANYIDAWFRPMAKKFEKETGIKVRFQVLVGPQMRKKQDIMLAGKDPQLDLVMLQMDNRGGKLTAAGHLEDLEPYLKDSSLTPSNYDYPGDWLGGCLNTEKVIMGQPMNNIVWSAQAQLLHIRADLFKKYNVKVPTTMEELEDAARKLTIDENGDGKPEVYGYLSRGWGRLTTASFASYLFNFGGSWFKTRPDGSKVSNINSKESVDAFEFYGRMIRDYAPKSALSNKPPQNAALYAAGKAAMLSALNYWHGLADDPKKSRISGKSTTILVPAGRAGSFPNIPTTSLAISKYSNNKKAAWLYIAWMTQKHIMLAGQKAAVPMCRKSSWTDASYNPPTPAWGKSAQIAADYGIAIAKPQAIAIGQIRDLAGEVMNIAIRDGRRSAIQAEADKAAKKINEIVAKTEKGMDFSGALPKFAKKLNQSDQLAPIKAEGLHNLGN
;
A
#
# COMPACT_ATOMS: atom_id res chain seq x y z
N MET A 1 49.54 -65.26 45.61
CA MET A 1 49.28 -64.50 44.39
C MET A 1 48.09 -63.59 44.65
N ARG A 2 48.34 -62.30 44.89
CA ARG A 2 47.32 -61.32 45.27
C ARG A 2 46.88 -60.58 44.00
N SER A 3 45.58 -60.66 43.64
CA SER A 3 44.95 -59.92 42.56
C SER A 3 44.55 -58.52 43.06
N MET A 4 45.11 -57.54 42.42
CA MET A 4 44.85 -56.12 42.67
C MET A 4 43.65 -55.67 41.81
N LYS A 5 42.55 -55.28 42.44
CA LYS A 5 41.37 -54.71 41.78
C LYS A 5 41.61 -53.21 41.58
N ILE A 6 41.67 -52.77 40.33
CA ILE A 6 41.72 -51.36 39.96
C ILE A 6 40.26 -50.85 39.94
N ILE A 7 39.96 -49.86 40.79
CA ILE A 7 38.69 -49.14 40.80
C ILE A 7 38.86 -47.93 39.89
N LEU A 8 38.16 -47.93 38.77
CA LEU A 8 38.09 -46.80 37.84
C LEU A 8 36.95 -45.85 38.32
N CYS A 9 37.31 -44.70 38.88
CA CYS A 9 36.37 -43.62 39.17
C CYS A 9 36.06 -42.85 37.88
N ALA A 10 34.88 -43.06 37.33
CA ALA A 10 34.37 -42.21 36.23
C ALA A 10 33.79 -40.93 36.82
N ILE A 11 34.47 -39.83 36.59
CA ILE A 11 33.96 -38.48 36.91
C ILE A 11 33.03 -38.07 35.76
N PHE A 12 31.74 -38.08 36.03
CA PHE A 12 30.73 -37.48 35.13
C PHE A 12 30.78 -35.95 35.26
N PHE A 13 31.36 -35.27 34.28
CA PHE A 13 31.13 -33.84 34.09
C PHE A 13 29.74 -33.61 33.56
N LEU A 14 28.79 -33.27 34.43
CA LEU A 14 27.51 -32.68 34.03
C LEU A 14 27.79 -31.25 33.57
N THR A 15 28.02 -31.06 32.27
CA THR A 15 27.86 -29.74 31.65
C THR A 15 26.38 -29.42 31.60
N GLY A 16 25.90 -28.70 32.60
CA GLY A 16 24.57 -28.11 32.60
C GLY A 16 24.49 -27.10 31.44
N LEU A 17 23.96 -27.52 30.32
CA LEU A 17 23.44 -26.62 29.30
C LEU A 17 22.25 -25.89 29.95
N SER A 18 22.53 -24.75 30.56
CA SER A 18 21.49 -23.77 30.88
C SER A 18 20.92 -23.30 29.57
N SER A 19 19.84 -23.93 29.10
CA SER A 19 18.97 -23.35 28.12
C SER A 19 18.41 -22.08 28.77
N PHE A 20 19.00 -20.94 28.44
CA PHE A 20 18.33 -19.66 28.67
C PHE A 20 17.02 -19.69 27.86
N ALA A 21 15.95 -20.09 28.51
CA ALA A 21 14.62 -19.81 28.01
C ALA A 21 14.57 -18.28 27.88
N SER A 22 14.57 -17.79 26.65
CA SER A 22 14.30 -16.38 26.37
C SER A 22 12.99 -16.04 27.07
N ALA A 23 13.06 -15.24 28.13
CA ALA A 23 11.86 -14.79 28.82
C ALA A 23 11.01 -14.04 27.80
N ASP A 24 9.76 -14.42 27.66
CA ASP A 24 8.80 -13.67 26.83
C ASP A 24 8.74 -12.22 27.33
N VAL A 25 8.50 -11.29 26.38
CA VAL A 25 8.38 -9.86 26.68
C VAL A 25 7.37 -9.66 27.81
N ASN A 26 7.75 -8.93 28.86
CA ASN A 26 6.79 -8.50 29.87
C ASN A 26 5.90 -7.38 29.29
N TRP A 27 4.77 -7.74 28.76
CA TRP A 27 3.82 -6.82 28.16
C TRP A 27 3.24 -5.79 29.12
N ARG A 28 3.32 -6.01 30.44
CA ARG A 28 2.81 -5.09 31.48
C ARG A 28 3.88 -4.18 32.06
N GLN A 29 5.12 -4.18 31.55
CA GLN A 29 6.24 -3.38 32.08
C GLN A 29 6.00 -1.85 32.07
N PHE A 30 5.03 -1.36 31.31
CA PHE A 30 4.63 0.06 31.27
C PHE A 30 3.13 0.23 31.59
N GLU A 31 2.56 -0.66 32.40
CA GLU A 31 1.17 -0.56 32.85
C GLU A 31 0.88 0.81 33.46
N GLY A 32 -0.31 1.37 33.20
CA GLY A 32 -0.72 2.71 33.62
C GLY A 32 -0.34 3.83 32.65
N THR A 33 0.58 3.59 31.70
CA THR A 33 0.93 4.58 30.66
C THR A 33 -0.25 4.83 29.72
N THR A 34 -0.39 6.07 29.25
CA THR A 34 -1.33 6.44 28.18
C THR A 34 -0.54 6.91 26.95
N LEU A 35 -0.77 6.26 25.82
CA LEU A 35 -0.22 6.61 24.52
C LEU A 35 -1.24 7.39 23.70
N ASN A 36 -0.81 8.46 23.05
CA ASN A 36 -1.64 9.27 22.18
C ASN A 36 -1.20 9.12 20.71
N GLY A 37 -2.18 8.90 19.83
CA GLY A 37 -1.93 8.78 18.37
C GLY A 37 -2.94 9.60 17.57
N ILE A 38 -2.53 10.01 16.37
CA ILE A 38 -3.41 10.69 15.41
C ILE A 38 -3.45 9.86 14.14
N TYR A 39 -4.67 9.38 13.79
CA TYR A 39 -4.90 8.45 12.69
C TYR A 39 -5.88 9.03 11.68
N PHE A 40 -5.83 8.55 10.45
CA PHE A 40 -6.81 8.95 9.44
C PHE A 40 -8.04 8.03 9.45
N THR A 41 -9.18 8.59 9.08
CA THR A 41 -10.44 7.84 8.96
C THR A 41 -10.32 6.79 7.86
N ALA A 42 -10.58 5.52 8.21
CA ALA A 42 -10.68 4.39 7.29
C ALA A 42 -11.54 3.29 7.93
N ASN A 43 -12.20 2.45 7.12
CA ASN A 43 -13.09 1.40 7.62
C ASN A 43 -12.41 0.45 8.61
N TYR A 44 -11.13 0.13 8.38
CA TYR A 44 -10.37 -0.76 9.25
C TYR A 44 -10.02 -0.14 10.62
N ILE A 45 -10.13 1.19 10.79
CA ILE A 45 -9.94 1.82 12.10
C ILE A 45 -11.00 1.31 13.06
N ASP A 46 -12.25 1.27 12.64
CA ASP A 46 -13.35 0.81 13.48
C ASP A 46 -13.46 -0.73 13.47
N ALA A 47 -13.18 -1.38 12.34
CA ALA A 47 -13.27 -2.83 12.21
C ALA A 47 -12.15 -3.60 12.93
N TRP A 48 -10.95 -3.03 13.05
CA TRP A 48 -9.79 -3.72 13.59
C TRP A 48 -8.96 -2.89 14.59
N PHE A 49 -8.52 -1.68 14.24
CA PHE A 49 -7.61 -0.91 15.09
C PHE A 49 -8.18 -0.61 16.49
N ARG A 50 -9.41 -0.12 16.58
CA ARG A 50 -10.06 0.19 17.86
C ARG A 50 -10.31 -1.06 18.71
N PRO A 51 -10.85 -2.16 18.19
CA PRO A 51 -10.95 -3.42 18.94
C PRO A 51 -9.60 -3.92 19.44
N MET A 52 -8.54 -3.87 18.60
CA MET A 52 -7.21 -4.33 18.98
C MET A 52 -6.57 -3.40 20.02
N ALA A 53 -6.77 -2.10 19.95
CA ALA A 53 -6.31 -1.17 21.00
C ALA A 53 -6.95 -1.46 22.37
N LYS A 54 -8.25 -1.79 22.41
CA LYS A 54 -8.91 -2.24 23.65
C LYS A 54 -8.36 -3.57 24.16
N LYS A 55 -8.08 -4.50 23.24
CA LYS A 55 -7.46 -5.78 23.61
C LYS A 55 -6.05 -5.56 24.16
N PHE A 56 -5.24 -4.73 23.53
CA PHE A 56 -3.92 -4.33 24.00
C PHE A 56 -3.98 -3.72 25.42
N GLU A 57 -4.90 -2.76 25.65
CA GLU A 57 -5.10 -2.16 26.97
C GLU A 57 -5.44 -3.20 28.04
N LYS A 58 -6.33 -4.15 27.73
CA LYS A 58 -6.70 -5.24 28.63
C LYS A 58 -5.52 -6.15 29.00
N GLU A 59 -4.66 -6.46 28.01
CA GLU A 59 -3.54 -7.40 28.18
C GLU A 59 -2.33 -6.72 28.87
N THR A 60 -2.09 -5.45 28.58
CA THR A 60 -0.86 -4.74 28.96
C THR A 60 -1.07 -3.68 30.05
N GLY A 61 -2.28 -3.23 30.28
CA GLY A 61 -2.59 -2.08 31.13
C GLY A 61 -2.16 -0.71 30.55
N ILE A 62 -1.66 -0.67 29.30
CA ILE A 62 -1.28 0.54 28.58
C ILE A 62 -2.48 1.04 27.79
N LYS A 63 -2.94 2.28 28.05
CA LYS A 63 -4.05 2.90 27.32
C LYS A 63 -3.59 3.48 26.01
N VAL A 64 -4.39 3.33 24.96
CA VAL A 64 -4.11 3.96 23.66
C VAL A 64 -5.29 4.85 23.24
N ARG A 65 -5.05 6.14 23.11
CA ARG A 65 -6.04 7.13 22.70
C ARG A 65 -5.77 7.62 21.29
N PHE A 66 -6.75 7.41 20.40
CA PHE A 66 -6.64 7.87 19.02
C PHE A 66 -7.52 9.07 18.76
N GLN A 67 -6.95 10.12 18.21
CA GLN A 67 -7.71 11.11 17.48
C GLN A 67 -7.80 10.67 16.00
N VAL A 68 -9.00 10.34 15.54
CA VAL A 68 -9.26 9.93 14.14
C VAL A 68 -9.80 11.11 13.37
N LEU A 69 -9.09 11.51 12.31
CA LEU A 69 -9.38 12.67 11.48
C LEU A 69 -9.41 12.29 10.01
N VAL A 70 -10.06 13.07 9.15
CA VAL A 70 -9.89 12.91 7.70
C VAL A 70 -8.44 13.20 7.29
N GLY A 71 -7.94 12.50 6.30
CA GLY A 71 -6.52 12.47 5.96
C GLY A 71 -5.81 13.84 5.90
N PRO A 72 -6.35 14.89 5.24
CA PRO A 72 -5.73 16.23 5.24
C PRO A 72 -5.63 16.87 6.62
N GLN A 73 -6.68 16.77 7.44
CA GLN A 73 -6.69 17.33 8.81
C GLN A 73 -5.71 16.57 9.71
N MET A 74 -5.69 15.24 9.63
CA MET A 74 -4.73 14.39 10.33
C MET A 74 -3.30 14.84 10.06
N ARG A 75 -2.95 14.99 8.77
CA ARG A 75 -1.60 15.42 8.37
C ARG A 75 -1.24 16.79 8.90
N LYS A 76 -2.17 17.76 8.78
CA LYS A 76 -1.95 19.12 9.29
C LYS A 76 -1.70 19.13 10.81
N LYS A 77 -2.50 18.37 11.56
CA LYS A 77 -2.34 18.28 13.01
C LYS A 77 -1.04 17.61 13.42
N GLN A 78 -0.68 16.49 12.79
CA GLN A 78 0.61 15.84 13.02
C GLN A 78 1.79 16.77 12.68
N ASP A 79 1.73 17.52 11.54
CA ASP A 79 2.78 18.49 11.17
C ASP A 79 2.96 19.58 12.22
N ILE A 80 1.86 20.11 12.78
CA ILE A 80 1.91 21.13 13.83
C ILE A 80 2.57 20.58 15.11
N MET A 81 2.12 19.41 15.58
CA MET A 81 2.65 18.81 16.81
C MET A 81 4.13 18.40 16.64
N LEU A 82 4.51 17.79 15.52
CA LEU A 82 5.90 17.40 15.25
C LEU A 82 6.82 18.61 15.13
N ALA A 83 6.39 19.67 14.40
CA ALA A 83 7.17 20.91 14.29
C ALA A 83 7.30 21.64 15.63
N GLY A 84 6.24 21.60 16.47
CA GLY A 84 6.24 22.12 17.85
C GLY A 84 6.96 21.22 18.85
N LYS A 85 7.51 20.07 18.42
CA LYS A 85 8.18 19.09 19.30
C LYS A 85 7.29 18.65 20.47
N ASP A 86 5.99 18.50 20.24
CA ASP A 86 5.01 18.18 21.27
C ASP A 86 5.23 16.75 21.82
N PRO A 87 5.56 16.59 23.10
CA PRO A 87 5.80 15.29 23.71
C PRO A 87 4.54 14.45 23.92
N GLN A 88 3.36 15.03 23.74
CA GLN A 88 2.08 14.32 23.87
C GLN A 88 1.75 13.47 22.64
N LEU A 89 2.44 13.66 21.51
CA LEU A 89 2.27 12.80 20.34
C LEU A 89 3.24 11.61 20.44
N ASP A 90 2.73 10.43 20.75
CA ASP A 90 3.52 9.20 20.84
C ASP A 90 3.54 8.44 19.52
N LEU A 91 2.36 8.14 18.96
CA LEU A 91 2.19 7.28 17.80
C LEU A 91 1.82 8.08 16.55
N VAL A 92 2.56 7.86 15.49
CA VAL A 92 2.35 8.49 14.17
C VAL A 92 1.95 7.43 13.17
N MET A 93 0.69 7.43 12.74
CA MET A 93 0.27 6.62 11.59
C MET A 93 0.53 7.41 10.31
N LEU A 94 1.24 6.82 9.37
CA LEU A 94 1.59 7.48 8.12
C LEU A 94 1.63 6.53 6.92
N GLN A 95 1.57 7.14 5.75
CA GLN A 95 1.88 6.49 4.47
C GLN A 95 3.26 6.98 4.03
N MET A 96 4.25 6.10 4.02
CA MET A 96 5.64 6.46 3.72
C MET A 96 5.79 7.04 2.31
N ASP A 97 5.04 6.55 1.33
CA ASP A 97 4.97 7.08 -0.03
C ASP A 97 4.36 8.48 -0.15
N ASN A 98 3.75 9.00 0.92
CA ASN A 98 3.09 10.32 0.92
C ASN A 98 3.86 11.38 1.73
N ARG A 99 4.40 11.02 2.89
CA ARG A 99 5.03 11.96 3.83
C ARG A 99 6.30 11.43 4.48
N GLY A 100 6.58 10.14 4.32
CA GLY A 100 7.71 9.51 4.99
C GLY A 100 9.01 10.27 4.75
N GLY A 101 9.34 10.58 3.50
CA GLY A 101 10.52 11.34 3.15
C GLY A 101 10.60 12.70 3.85
N LYS A 102 9.50 13.47 3.89
CA LYS A 102 9.42 14.77 4.57
C LYS A 102 9.69 14.65 6.08
N LEU A 103 9.02 13.72 6.74
CA LEU A 103 9.15 13.56 8.20
C LEU A 103 10.50 12.97 8.61
N THR A 104 11.04 12.05 7.80
CA THR A 104 12.38 11.48 7.98
C THR A 104 13.46 12.55 7.81
N ALA A 105 13.42 13.33 6.72
CA ALA A 105 14.38 14.41 6.46
C ALA A 105 14.36 15.50 7.54
N ALA A 106 13.20 15.75 8.13
CA ALA A 106 13.03 16.70 9.24
C ALA A 106 13.45 16.14 10.61
N GLY A 107 13.82 14.86 10.70
CA GLY A 107 14.21 14.21 11.96
C GLY A 107 13.09 14.09 12.99
N HIS A 108 11.83 14.03 12.53
CA HIS A 108 10.66 13.99 13.41
C HIS A 108 10.29 12.59 13.91
N LEU A 109 10.86 11.54 13.34
CA LEU A 109 10.57 10.16 13.68
C LEU A 109 11.72 9.52 14.44
N GLU A 110 11.40 8.65 15.39
CA GLU A 110 12.36 7.91 16.21
C GLU A 110 12.99 6.77 15.41
N ASP A 111 14.26 6.47 15.68
CA ASP A 111 14.93 5.26 15.18
C ASP A 111 14.37 4.03 15.90
N LEU A 112 13.84 3.08 15.16
CA LEU A 112 13.21 1.88 15.70
C LEU A 112 14.17 0.67 15.80
N GLU A 113 15.36 0.72 15.19
CA GLU A 113 16.30 -0.39 15.22
C GLU A 113 16.75 -0.78 16.63
N PRO A 114 17.01 0.17 17.56
CA PRO A 114 17.38 -0.18 18.94
C PRO A 114 16.28 -0.95 19.66
N TYR A 115 15.01 -0.56 19.47
CA TYR A 115 13.87 -1.24 20.10
C TYR A 115 13.62 -2.62 19.50
N LEU A 116 13.78 -2.76 18.19
CA LEU A 116 13.65 -4.03 17.49
C LEU A 116 14.67 -5.08 17.99
N LYS A 117 15.88 -4.63 18.37
CA LYS A 117 16.96 -5.47 18.86
C LYS A 117 16.90 -5.72 20.38
N ASP A 118 16.08 -4.98 21.11
CA ASP A 118 15.93 -5.13 22.57
C ASP A 118 14.98 -6.30 22.88
N SER A 119 15.54 -7.41 23.38
CA SER A 119 14.78 -8.61 23.74
C SER A 119 13.78 -8.40 24.89
N SER A 120 13.91 -7.34 25.68
CA SER A 120 12.94 -6.96 26.70
C SER A 120 11.68 -6.29 26.11
N LEU A 121 11.77 -5.82 24.87
CA LEU A 121 10.72 -5.05 24.17
C LEU A 121 10.17 -5.77 22.93
N THR A 122 10.95 -6.68 22.35
CA THR A 122 10.60 -7.37 21.10
C THR A 122 10.62 -8.88 21.30
N PRO A 123 9.50 -9.59 21.06
CA PRO A 123 9.46 -11.05 21.20
C PRO A 123 10.46 -11.75 20.30
N SER A 124 11.05 -12.85 20.78
CA SER A 124 12.02 -13.65 20.02
C SER A 124 11.45 -14.20 18.70
N ASN A 125 10.13 -14.41 18.63
CA ASN A 125 9.39 -14.91 17.46
C ASN A 125 8.82 -13.78 16.58
N TYR A 126 9.23 -12.52 16.78
CA TYR A 126 8.71 -11.38 16.05
C TYR A 126 9.01 -11.47 14.54
N ASP A 127 10.16 -12.03 14.18
CA ASP A 127 10.58 -12.38 12.81
C ASP A 127 10.44 -11.21 11.82
N TYR A 128 10.98 -10.03 12.19
CA TYR A 128 11.10 -8.90 11.28
C TYR A 128 12.53 -8.82 10.72
N PRO A 129 12.75 -8.66 9.41
CA PRO A 129 11.79 -8.54 8.32
C PRO A 129 11.36 -9.89 7.68
N GLY A 130 11.77 -11.04 8.23
CA GLY A 130 11.66 -12.37 7.62
C GLY A 130 10.22 -12.74 7.21
N ASP A 131 9.24 -12.47 8.07
CA ASP A 131 7.83 -12.75 7.84
C ASP A 131 7.08 -11.59 7.13
N TRP A 132 7.78 -10.56 6.62
CA TRP A 132 7.14 -9.48 5.86
C TRP A 132 7.21 -9.72 4.34
N LEU A 133 6.14 -9.35 3.63
CA LEU A 133 6.09 -9.38 2.17
C LEU A 133 7.08 -8.36 1.57
N GLY A 134 7.78 -8.75 0.51
CA GLY A 134 8.88 -7.97 -0.04
C GLY A 134 8.49 -6.56 -0.49
N GLY A 135 7.35 -6.44 -1.18
CA GLY A 135 6.84 -5.14 -1.61
C GLY A 135 6.54 -4.20 -0.44
N CYS A 136 6.08 -4.72 0.71
CA CYS A 136 5.84 -3.94 1.92
C CYS A 136 7.13 -3.32 2.47
N LEU A 137 8.24 -4.04 2.43
CA LEU A 137 9.53 -3.59 2.95
C LEU A 137 10.16 -2.44 2.13
N ASN A 138 9.70 -2.22 0.91
CA ASN A 138 10.22 -1.15 0.04
C ASN A 138 10.01 0.27 0.60
N THR A 139 9.18 0.45 1.63
CA THR A 139 8.96 1.74 2.29
C THR A 139 9.69 1.90 3.61
N GLU A 140 10.48 0.92 4.02
CA GLU A 140 11.20 0.94 5.29
C GLU A 140 12.21 2.09 5.37
N LYS A 141 12.98 2.30 4.30
CA LYS A 141 13.97 3.37 4.16
C LYS A 141 13.75 4.11 2.84
N VAL A 142 13.31 5.35 2.90
CA VAL A 142 13.04 6.18 1.72
C VAL A 142 14.17 7.15 1.37
N ILE A 143 15.10 7.40 2.29
CA ILE A 143 16.32 8.21 2.10
C ILE A 143 17.49 7.41 2.64
N MET A 144 18.57 7.30 1.85
CA MET A 144 19.77 6.56 2.26
C MET A 144 20.45 7.26 3.44
N GLY A 145 21.08 6.45 4.30
CA GLY A 145 21.74 6.93 5.51
C GLY A 145 20.81 7.34 6.65
N GLN A 146 19.50 7.29 6.44
CA GLN A 146 18.52 7.54 7.50
C GLN A 146 18.16 6.24 8.23
N PRO A 147 17.84 6.32 9.55
CA PRO A 147 17.47 5.16 10.33
C PRO A 147 16.13 4.55 9.88
N MET A 148 15.89 3.30 10.26
CA MET A 148 14.57 2.69 10.17
C MET A 148 13.64 3.36 11.19
N ASN A 149 12.61 4.03 10.73
CA ASN A 149 11.74 4.85 11.58
C ASN A 149 10.25 4.51 11.48
N ASN A 150 9.94 3.38 10.90
CA ASN A 150 8.56 2.91 10.80
C ASN A 150 8.49 1.39 10.67
N ILE A 151 7.38 0.79 11.12
CA ILE A 151 7.00 -0.58 10.84
C ILE A 151 5.76 -0.56 9.94
N VAL A 152 5.91 -1.09 8.74
CA VAL A 152 4.80 -1.25 7.81
C VAL A 152 3.91 -2.41 8.26
N TRP A 153 2.60 -2.19 8.29
CA TRP A 153 1.66 -3.22 8.74
C TRP A 153 0.59 -3.57 7.69
N SER A 154 0.28 -2.65 6.78
CA SER A 154 -0.73 -2.88 5.74
C SER A 154 -0.29 -2.35 4.38
N ALA A 155 -0.62 -3.12 3.32
CA ALA A 155 -0.40 -2.76 1.93
C ALA A 155 -1.72 -2.80 1.15
N GLN A 156 -2.18 -1.63 0.69
CA GLN A 156 -3.37 -1.53 -0.13
C GLN A 156 -2.99 -1.61 -1.61
N ALA A 157 -3.18 -2.77 -2.22
CA ALA A 157 -2.87 -2.96 -3.62
C ALA A 157 -3.85 -2.20 -4.54
N GLN A 158 -3.33 -1.51 -5.54
CA GLN A 158 -4.11 -1.06 -6.69
C GLN A 158 -4.43 -2.27 -7.56
N LEU A 159 -5.71 -2.63 -7.62
CA LEU A 159 -6.21 -3.77 -8.40
C LEU A 159 -7.27 -3.30 -9.40
N LEU A 160 -7.61 -4.16 -10.33
CA LEU A 160 -8.75 -4.00 -11.22
C LEU A 160 -9.90 -4.85 -10.68
N HIS A 161 -10.92 -4.20 -10.12
CA HIS A 161 -12.20 -4.82 -9.77
C HIS A 161 -12.99 -5.04 -11.06
N ILE A 162 -13.53 -6.22 -11.26
CA ILE A 162 -14.29 -6.58 -12.46
C ILE A 162 -15.66 -7.16 -12.09
N ARG A 163 -16.66 -6.88 -12.90
CA ARG A 163 -17.98 -7.48 -12.86
C ARG A 163 -17.93 -8.85 -13.54
N ALA A 164 -17.56 -9.90 -12.81
CA ALA A 164 -17.42 -11.26 -13.32
C ALA A 164 -18.70 -11.75 -14.05
N ASP A 165 -19.86 -11.34 -13.59
CA ASP A 165 -21.15 -11.64 -14.23
C ASP A 165 -21.29 -11.00 -15.62
N LEU A 166 -20.86 -9.74 -15.81
CA LEU A 166 -20.90 -9.09 -17.13
C LEU A 166 -19.88 -9.69 -18.09
N PHE A 167 -18.67 -9.98 -17.60
CA PHE A 167 -17.66 -10.67 -18.41
C PHE A 167 -18.19 -12.03 -18.92
N LYS A 168 -18.89 -12.79 -18.05
CA LYS A 168 -19.55 -14.05 -18.45
C LYS A 168 -20.73 -13.81 -19.40
N LYS A 169 -21.64 -12.85 -19.08
CA LYS A 169 -22.84 -12.55 -19.88
C LYS A 169 -22.49 -12.19 -21.32
N TYR A 170 -21.47 -11.37 -21.52
CA TYR A 170 -21.08 -10.86 -22.83
C TYR A 170 -19.90 -11.59 -23.45
N ASN A 171 -19.44 -12.68 -22.83
CA ASN A 171 -18.27 -13.47 -23.25
C ASN A 171 -17.04 -12.61 -23.58
N VAL A 172 -16.73 -11.64 -22.70
CA VAL A 172 -15.59 -10.74 -22.85
C VAL A 172 -14.37 -11.35 -22.20
N LYS A 173 -13.22 -11.35 -22.91
CA LYS A 173 -11.94 -11.80 -22.36
C LYS A 173 -11.55 -10.95 -21.17
N VAL A 174 -11.14 -11.60 -20.06
CA VAL A 174 -10.60 -10.90 -18.90
C VAL A 174 -9.21 -10.36 -19.22
N PRO A 175 -8.97 -9.03 -19.09
CA PRO A 175 -7.77 -8.40 -19.62
C PRO A 175 -6.51 -8.74 -18.83
N THR A 176 -5.43 -9.05 -19.55
CA THR A 176 -4.06 -9.24 -19.03
C THR A 176 -3.09 -8.21 -19.58
N THR A 177 -3.48 -7.48 -20.63
CA THR A 177 -2.71 -6.36 -21.22
C THR A 177 -3.54 -5.06 -21.24
N MET A 178 -2.87 -3.94 -21.47
CA MET A 178 -3.55 -2.62 -21.54
C MET A 178 -4.45 -2.53 -22.76
N GLU A 179 -4.08 -3.17 -23.87
CA GLU A 179 -4.90 -3.24 -25.10
C GLU A 179 -6.18 -4.05 -24.85
N GLU A 180 -6.06 -5.18 -24.15
CA GLU A 180 -7.22 -6.00 -23.74
C GLU A 180 -8.10 -5.26 -22.73
N LEU A 181 -7.50 -4.44 -21.85
CA LEU A 181 -8.25 -3.59 -20.91
C LEU A 181 -9.12 -2.57 -21.63
N GLU A 182 -8.58 -1.92 -22.66
CA GLU A 182 -9.32 -0.94 -23.47
C GLU A 182 -10.42 -1.63 -24.30
N ASP A 183 -10.14 -2.79 -24.89
CA ASP A 183 -11.14 -3.58 -25.62
C ASP A 183 -12.29 -4.03 -24.71
N ALA A 184 -11.98 -4.53 -23.52
CA ALA A 184 -12.98 -4.89 -22.52
C ALA A 184 -13.81 -3.66 -22.07
N ALA A 185 -13.18 -2.50 -21.86
CA ALA A 185 -13.88 -1.28 -21.50
C ALA A 185 -14.85 -0.84 -22.59
N ARG A 186 -14.44 -0.91 -23.87
CA ARG A 186 -15.28 -0.61 -25.01
C ARG A 186 -16.47 -1.56 -25.11
N LYS A 187 -16.25 -2.88 -25.01
CA LYS A 187 -17.30 -3.90 -25.10
C LYS A 187 -18.28 -3.87 -23.95
N LEU A 188 -17.84 -3.45 -22.76
CA LEU A 188 -18.66 -3.40 -21.55
C LEU A 188 -19.16 -1.97 -21.22
N THR A 189 -19.00 -1.02 -22.14
CA THR A 189 -19.76 0.22 -22.13
C THR A 189 -21.12 -0.08 -22.74
N ILE A 190 -22.14 -0.27 -21.89
CA ILE A 190 -23.42 -0.85 -22.26
C ILE A 190 -24.47 0.26 -22.25
N ASP A 191 -25.02 0.54 -23.41
CA ASP A 191 -26.17 1.42 -23.66
C ASP A 191 -27.32 0.52 -24.18
N GLU A 192 -28.15 0.00 -23.25
CA GLU A 192 -29.19 -0.97 -23.59
C GLU A 192 -30.37 -0.31 -24.31
N ASN A 193 -30.61 0.96 -24.08
CA ASN A 193 -31.75 1.69 -24.66
C ASN A 193 -31.41 2.53 -25.90
N GLY A 194 -30.08 2.67 -26.21
CA GLY A 194 -29.61 3.38 -27.40
C GLY A 194 -29.73 4.89 -27.34
N ASP A 195 -29.86 5.49 -26.13
CA ASP A 195 -29.99 6.95 -25.96
C ASP A 195 -28.68 7.71 -25.91
N GLY A 196 -27.53 6.99 -26.07
CA GLY A 196 -26.19 7.54 -26.02
C GLY A 196 -25.69 7.77 -24.59
N LYS A 197 -26.39 7.28 -23.58
CA LYS A 197 -25.99 7.36 -22.16
C LYS A 197 -25.90 5.96 -21.57
N PRO A 198 -24.70 5.38 -21.46
CA PRO A 198 -24.55 4.02 -20.96
C PRO A 198 -25.17 3.82 -19.57
N GLU A 199 -25.98 2.76 -19.42
CA GLU A 199 -26.42 2.27 -18.11
C GLU A 199 -25.24 1.73 -17.30
N VAL A 200 -24.23 1.14 -17.99
CA VAL A 200 -23.01 0.64 -17.41
C VAL A 200 -21.81 1.19 -18.19
N TYR A 201 -20.96 1.91 -17.53
CA TYR A 201 -19.68 2.38 -18.08
C TYR A 201 -18.65 1.27 -18.04
N GLY A 202 -17.85 1.14 -19.11
CA GLY A 202 -16.85 0.07 -19.20
C GLY A 202 -15.74 0.18 -18.17
N TYR A 203 -15.36 1.40 -17.81
CA TYR A 203 -14.25 1.67 -16.90
C TYR A 203 -14.56 2.77 -15.90
N LEU A 204 -13.95 2.67 -14.71
CA LEU A 204 -14.05 3.71 -13.69
C LEU A 204 -12.72 3.78 -12.91
N SER A 205 -12.19 4.97 -12.75
CA SER A 205 -11.05 5.27 -11.88
C SER A 205 -11.05 6.74 -11.50
N ARG A 206 -9.97 7.21 -10.83
CA ARG A 206 -9.85 8.62 -10.44
C ARG A 206 -9.50 9.49 -11.64
N GLY A 207 -10.32 10.51 -11.93
CA GLY A 207 -10.08 11.47 -13.00
C GLY A 207 -9.82 12.90 -12.52
N TRP A 208 -9.61 13.14 -11.21
CA TRP A 208 -9.53 14.47 -10.63
C TRP A 208 -8.13 14.84 -10.14
N GLY A 209 -7.46 15.77 -10.86
CA GLY A 209 -6.25 16.49 -10.46
C GLY A 209 -5.19 15.60 -9.78
N ARG A 210 -4.53 16.12 -8.75
CA ARG A 210 -3.49 15.38 -8.00
C ARG A 210 -3.94 14.07 -7.37
N LEU A 211 -5.26 13.85 -7.15
CA LEU A 211 -5.76 12.59 -6.63
C LEU A 211 -5.57 11.44 -7.61
N THR A 212 -5.54 11.73 -8.90
CA THR A 212 -5.31 10.77 -9.97
C THR A 212 -3.95 10.11 -9.86
N THR A 213 -2.90 10.81 -9.41
CA THR A 213 -1.52 10.30 -9.36
C THR A 213 -1.39 8.96 -8.64
N ALA A 214 -2.18 8.72 -7.59
CA ALA A 214 -2.13 7.46 -6.84
C ALA A 214 -2.75 6.28 -7.60
N SER A 215 -3.77 6.51 -8.43
CA SER A 215 -4.38 5.46 -9.27
C SER A 215 -3.65 5.28 -10.59
N PHE A 216 -2.97 6.32 -11.06
CA PHE A 216 -2.20 6.33 -12.28
C PHE A 216 -0.87 5.57 -12.16
N ALA A 217 -0.31 5.42 -10.95
CA ALA A 217 1.05 4.90 -10.75
C ALA A 217 1.28 3.51 -11.38
N SER A 218 0.32 2.55 -11.26
CA SER A 218 0.47 1.25 -11.92
C SER A 218 0.54 1.39 -13.45
N TYR A 219 -0.23 2.30 -14.03
CA TYR A 219 -0.18 2.56 -15.49
C TYR A 219 1.16 3.17 -15.87
N LEU A 220 1.64 4.16 -15.13
CA LEU A 220 2.94 4.79 -15.35
C LEU A 220 4.06 3.74 -15.41
N PHE A 221 4.13 2.87 -14.40
CA PHE A 221 5.16 1.84 -14.31
C PHE A 221 4.99 0.75 -15.37
N ASN A 222 3.76 0.34 -15.65
CA ASN A 222 3.47 -0.69 -16.64
C ASN A 222 3.81 -0.25 -18.07
N PHE A 223 3.75 1.05 -18.35
CA PHE A 223 4.25 1.62 -19.61
C PHE A 223 5.78 1.82 -19.65
N GLY A 224 6.47 1.69 -18.51
CA GLY A 224 7.91 1.91 -18.37
C GLY A 224 8.29 3.34 -17.98
N GLY A 225 7.29 4.17 -17.69
CA GLY A 225 7.50 5.50 -17.14
C GLY A 225 7.85 5.46 -15.64
N SER A 226 8.22 6.61 -15.10
CA SER A 226 8.50 6.78 -13.67
C SER A 226 8.33 8.24 -13.26
N TRP A 227 8.15 8.45 -11.95
CA TRP A 227 8.12 9.83 -11.41
C TRP A 227 9.45 10.53 -11.54
N PHE A 228 10.54 9.80 -11.25
CA PHE A 228 11.92 10.29 -11.25
C PHE A 228 12.87 9.29 -11.86
N LYS A 229 13.98 9.79 -12.39
CA LYS A 229 15.22 9.03 -12.58
C LYS A 229 16.22 9.44 -11.50
N THR A 230 16.92 8.46 -10.93
CA THR A 230 18.05 8.71 -10.03
C THR A 230 19.32 8.85 -10.84
N ARG A 231 20.12 9.89 -10.57
CA ARG A 231 21.45 10.08 -11.16
C ARG A 231 22.49 9.26 -10.42
N PRO A 232 23.70 9.07 -10.99
CA PRO A 232 24.78 8.35 -10.32
C PRO A 232 25.19 8.94 -8.96
N ASP A 233 25.00 10.25 -8.75
CA ASP A 233 25.24 10.96 -7.50
C ASP A 233 24.11 10.80 -6.46
N GLY A 234 23.13 9.95 -6.72
CA GLY A 234 21.97 9.73 -5.85
C GLY A 234 20.88 10.81 -5.97
N SER A 235 21.12 11.90 -6.69
CA SER A 235 20.12 12.96 -6.90
C SER A 235 19.03 12.50 -7.88
N LYS A 236 17.86 13.16 -7.80
CA LYS A 236 16.72 12.86 -8.67
C LYS A 236 16.50 13.91 -9.74
N VAL A 237 15.97 13.46 -10.85
CA VAL A 237 15.42 14.31 -11.91
C VAL A 237 14.05 13.77 -12.34
N SER A 238 13.13 14.66 -12.62
CA SER A 238 11.78 14.29 -13.10
C SER A 238 11.87 13.46 -14.38
N ASN A 239 11.04 12.42 -14.47
CA ASN A 239 10.91 11.57 -15.66
C ASN A 239 9.48 11.54 -16.21
N ILE A 240 8.60 12.43 -15.73
CA ILE A 240 7.19 12.43 -16.14
C ILE A 240 6.97 12.85 -17.59
N ASN A 241 7.98 13.45 -18.24
CA ASN A 241 7.96 13.87 -19.63
C ASN A 241 8.68 12.89 -20.58
N SER A 242 9.13 11.73 -20.09
CA SER A 242 9.66 10.69 -20.98
C SER A 242 8.57 10.16 -21.90
N LYS A 243 8.97 9.58 -23.04
CA LYS A 243 8.04 8.96 -23.99
C LYS A 243 7.08 7.99 -23.31
N GLU A 244 7.63 7.11 -22.44
CA GLU A 244 6.89 6.09 -21.72
C GLU A 244 5.89 6.68 -20.72
N SER A 245 6.29 7.77 -20.03
CA SER A 245 5.41 8.49 -19.11
C SER A 245 4.27 9.19 -19.84
N VAL A 246 4.55 9.83 -20.97
CA VAL A 246 3.54 10.48 -21.81
C VAL A 246 2.58 9.46 -22.43
N ASP A 247 3.08 8.30 -22.87
CA ASP A 247 2.25 7.19 -23.35
C ASP A 247 1.27 6.71 -22.27
N ALA A 248 1.74 6.62 -21.02
CA ALA A 248 0.90 6.25 -19.90
C ALA A 248 -0.17 7.31 -19.59
N PHE A 249 0.18 8.61 -19.62
CA PHE A 249 -0.78 9.71 -19.44
C PHE A 249 -1.85 9.69 -20.52
N GLU A 250 -1.46 9.53 -21.77
CA GLU A 250 -2.36 9.46 -22.92
C GLU A 250 -3.35 8.29 -22.77
N PHE A 251 -2.84 7.09 -22.48
CA PHE A 251 -3.67 5.89 -22.29
C PHE A 251 -4.67 6.09 -21.15
N TYR A 252 -4.20 6.46 -19.95
CA TYR A 252 -5.07 6.63 -18.80
C TYR A 252 -6.10 7.75 -19.00
N GLY A 253 -5.69 8.86 -19.64
CA GLY A 253 -6.58 9.96 -20.01
C GLY A 253 -7.71 9.50 -20.92
N ARG A 254 -7.38 8.69 -21.95
CA ARG A 254 -8.35 8.10 -22.89
C ARG A 254 -9.30 7.16 -22.17
N MET A 255 -8.83 6.30 -21.29
CA MET A 255 -9.67 5.39 -20.51
C MET A 255 -10.73 6.14 -19.68
N ILE A 256 -10.36 7.27 -19.08
CA ILE A 256 -11.31 8.11 -18.31
C ILE A 256 -12.26 8.87 -19.23
N ARG A 257 -11.75 9.47 -20.32
CA ARG A 257 -12.55 10.29 -21.23
C ARG A 257 -13.61 9.49 -21.96
N ASP A 258 -13.23 8.30 -22.47
CA ASP A 258 -14.04 7.56 -23.44
C ASP A 258 -14.93 6.49 -22.78
N TYR A 259 -14.52 5.94 -21.60
CA TYR A 259 -15.21 4.78 -20.99
C TYR A 259 -15.69 5.02 -19.55
N ALA A 260 -15.49 6.21 -18.97
CA ALA A 260 -15.95 6.52 -17.62
C ALA A 260 -17.08 7.58 -17.62
N PRO A 261 -17.94 7.60 -16.58
CA PRO A 261 -18.94 8.66 -16.45
C PRO A 261 -18.26 10.02 -16.23
N LYS A 262 -18.86 11.09 -16.75
CA LYS A 262 -18.34 12.47 -16.60
C LYS A 262 -18.08 12.86 -15.14
N SER A 263 -18.82 12.29 -14.19
CA SER A 263 -18.60 12.50 -12.75
C SER A 263 -17.25 12.00 -12.25
N ALA A 264 -16.57 11.07 -12.96
CA ALA A 264 -15.22 10.61 -12.63
C ALA A 264 -14.21 11.77 -12.56
N LEU A 265 -14.45 12.87 -13.27
CA LEU A 265 -13.62 14.08 -13.27
C LEU A 265 -13.67 14.89 -11.95
N SER A 266 -14.63 14.61 -11.08
CA SER A 266 -14.79 15.29 -9.78
C SER A 266 -14.94 14.33 -8.60
N ASN A 267 -15.17 13.05 -8.87
CA ASN A 267 -15.42 12.05 -7.84
C ASN A 267 -14.16 11.80 -6.98
N LYS A 268 -14.37 11.74 -5.68
CA LYS A 268 -13.41 11.18 -4.73
C LYS A 268 -13.49 9.65 -4.74
N PRO A 269 -12.48 8.93 -4.22
CA PRO A 269 -12.47 7.46 -4.24
C PRO A 269 -13.73 6.78 -3.68
N PRO A 270 -14.33 7.24 -2.55
CA PRO A 270 -15.56 6.64 -2.04
C PRO A 270 -16.74 6.76 -3.01
N GLN A 271 -16.83 7.87 -3.78
CA GLN A 271 -17.90 8.08 -4.75
C GLN A 271 -17.76 7.12 -5.94
N ASN A 272 -16.54 6.91 -6.44
CA ASN A 272 -16.31 5.90 -7.48
C ASN A 272 -16.62 4.49 -6.99
N ALA A 273 -16.23 4.14 -5.77
CA ALA A 273 -16.55 2.84 -5.18
C ALA A 273 -18.08 2.66 -5.02
N ALA A 274 -18.81 3.72 -4.64
CA ALA A 274 -20.27 3.70 -4.53
C ALA A 274 -20.94 3.53 -5.91
N LEU A 275 -20.45 4.20 -6.97
CA LEU A 275 -20.94 4.00 -8.34
C LEU A 275 -20.72 2.55 -8.82
N TYR A 276 -19.55 1.98 -8.52
CA TYR A 276 -19.28 0.58 -8.85
C TYR A 276 -20.20 -0.37 -8.08
N ALA A 277 -20.36 -0.19 -6.77
CA ALA A 277 -21.27 -0.97 -5.93
C ALA A 277 -22.75 -0.82 -6.36
N ALA A 278 -23.13 0.33 -6.94
CA ALA A 278 -24.46 0.55 -7.54
C ALA A 278 -24.62 -0.12 -8.92
N GLY A 279 -23.59 -0.80 -9.44
CA GLY A 279 -23.62 -1.48 -10.74
C GLY A 279 -23.45 -0.57 -11.95
N LYS A 280 -22.99 0.68 -11.77
CA LYS A 280 -22.84 1.67 -12.83
C LYS A 280 -21.55 1.56 -13.63
N ALA A 281 -20.67 0.62 -13.30
CA ALA A 281 -19.44 0.36 -14.06
C ALA A 281 -19.13 -1.14 -14.10
N ALA A 282 -18.56 -1.60 -15.22
CA ALA A 282 -18.10 -2.98 -15.41
C ALA A 282 -16.74 -3.24 -14.77
N MET A 283 -15.88 -2.22 -14.77
CA MET A 283 -14.56 -2.30 -14.15
C MET A 283 -14.26 -1.07 -13.31
N LEU A 284 -13.57 -1.28 -12.17
CA LEU A 284 -13.08 -0.19 -11.30
C LEU A 284 -11.59 -0.42 -10.97
N SER A 285 -10.72 0.48 -11.43
CA SER A 285 -9.33 0.48 -11.00
C SER A 285 -9.16 1.25 -9.70
N ALA A 286 -9.00 0.52 -8.59
CA ALA A 286 -8.99 1.09 -7.24
C ALA A 286 -8.21 0.22 -6.25
N LEU A 287 -8.06 0.70 -5.01
CA LEU A 287 -7.43 -0.07 -3.95
C LEU A 287 -8.30 -1.28 -3.54
N ASN A 288 -7.64 -2.39 -3.24
CA ASN A 288 -8.26 -3.69 -2.98
C ASN A 288 -9.32 -3.70 -1.88
N TYR A 289 -9.21 -2.85 -0.84
CA TYR A 289 -10.19 -2.79 0.25
C TYR A 289 -11.59 -2.33 -0.18
N TRP A 290 -11.74 -1.71 -1.37
CA TRP A 290 -13.05 -1.35 -1.90
C TRP A 290 -13.90 -2.55 -2.31
N HIS A 291 -13.29 -3.73 -2.44
CA HIS A 291 -14.01 -4.98 -2.66
C HIS A 291 -15.05 -5.23 -1.57
N GLY A 292 -14.74 -4.94 -0.31
CA GLY A 292 -15.68 -5.10 0.79
C GLY A 292 -16.96 -4.26 0.67
N LEU A 293 -16.91 -3.09 0.02
CA LEU A 293 -18.12 -2.33 -0.31
C LEU A 293 -18.87 -2.97 -1.48
N ALA A 294 -18.16 -3.41 -2.52
CA ALA A 294 -18.76 -4.03 -3.70
C ALA A 294 -19.45 -5.35 -3.36
N ASP A 295 -19.00 -6.06 -2.34
CA ASP A 295 -19.53 -7.36 -1.92
C ASP A 295 -20.49 -7.31 -0.70
N ASP A 296 -20.73 -6.13 -0.12
CA ASP A 296 -21.66 -5.95 1.00
C ASP A 296 -23.13 -6.07 0.52
N PRO A 297 -23.88 -7.13 0.88
CA PRO A 297 -25.23 -7.35 0.40
C PRO A 297 -26.25 -6.28 0.86
N LYS A 298 -25.89 -5.49 1.88
CA LYS A 298 -26.73 -4.40 2.39
C LYS A 298 -26.51 -3.07 1.66
N LYS A 299 -25.36 -2.91 0.98
CA LYS A 299 -24.94 -1.64 0.37
C LYS A 299 -24.68 -1.73 -1.12
N SER A 300 -24.55 -2.93 -1.68
CA SER A 300 -24.16 -3.17 -3.06
C SER A 300 -25.25 -3.89 -3.84
N ARG A 301 -25.50 -3.45 -5.07
CA ARG A 301 -26.33 -4.14 -6.05
C ARG A 301 -25.60 -5.24 -6.81
N ILE A 302 -24.28 -5.35 -6.59
CA ILE A 302 -23.38 -6.28 -7.28
C ILE A 302 -22.71 -7.27 -6.33
N SER A 303 -23.21 -7.41 -5.11
CA SER A 303 -22.72 -8.40 -4.16
C SER A 303 -22.73 -9.80 -4.79
N GLY A 304 -21.64 -10.54 -4.63
CA GLY A 304 -21.41 -11.85 -5.25
C GLY A 304 -21.17 -11.83 -6.77
N LYS A 305 -21.11 -10.65 -7.42
CA LYS A 305 -20.92 -10.50 -8.88
C LYS A 305 -19.58 -9.89 -9.25
N SER A 306 -18.79 -9.51 -8.26
CA SER A 306 -17.51 -8.81 -8.43
C SER A 306 -16.35 -9.64 -7.91
N THR A 307 -15.21 -9.54 -8.59
CA THR A 307 -13.92 -10.03 -8.10
C THR A 307 -12.81 -9.04 -8.45
N THR A 308 -11.56 -9.34 -8.10
CA THR A 308 -10.42 -8.47 -8.44
C THR A 308 -9.29 -9.25 -9.07
N ILE A 309 -8.65 -8.60 -10.04
CA ILE A 309 -7.46 -9.08 -10.72
C ILE A 309 -6.33 -8.04 -10.64
N LEU A 310 -5.12 -8.40 -11.02
CA LEU A 310 -4.03 -7.43 -11.16
C LEU A 310 -4.37 -6.38 -12.23
N VAL A 311 -3.86 -5.15 -12.08
CA VAL A 311 -3.91 -4.17 -13.19
C VAL A 311 -3.14 -4.76 -14.37
N PRO A 312 -3.74 -4.82 -15.57
CA PRO A 312 -3.13 -5.46 -16.74
C PRO A 312 -1.74 -4.93 -17.09
N ALA A 313 -0.91 -5.78 -17.67
CA ALA A 313 0.44 -5.43 -18.08
C ALA A 313 0.44 -4.42 -19.21
N GLY A 314 1.34 -3.45 -19.14
CA GLY A 314 1.73 -2.62 -20.28
C GLY A 314 2.97 -3.17 -20.98
N ARG A 315 3.53 -2.41 -21.91
CA ARG A 315 4.70 -2.83 -22.71
C ARG A 315 5.97 -3.10 -21.86
N ALA A 316 6.11 -2.46 -20.70
CA ALA A 316 7.22 -2.73 -19.78
C ALA A 316 6.96 -3.93 -18.86
N GLY A 317 5.71 -4.40 -18.77
CA GLY A 317 5.26 -5.48 -17.92
C GLY A 317 4.16 -5.06 -16.96
N SER A 318 3.97 -5.82 -15.88
CA SER A 318 3.05 -5.47 -14.79
C SER A 318 3.83 -5.19 -13.51
N PHE A 319 3.60 -4.02 -12.94
CA PHE A 319 4.19 -3.56 -11.69
C PHE A 319 3.07 -3.04 -10.79
N PRO A 320 2.49 -3.89 -9.93
CA PRO A 320 1.43 -3.48 -9.03
C PRO A 320 1.88 -2.33 -8.12
N ASN A 321 1.04 -1.34 -7.98
CA ASN A 321 1.24 -0.24 -7.04
C ASN A 321 0.62 -0.58 -5.70
N ILE A 322 1.38 -0.45 -4.60
CA ILE A 322 0.96 -0.81 -3.24
C ILE A 322 1.19 0.33 -2.25
N PRO A 323 0.31 1.33 -2.16
CA PRO A 323 0.38 2.27 -1.05
C PRO A 323 0.38 1.51 0.29
N THR A 324 1.36 1.79 1.13
CA THR A 324 1.50 1.16 2.44
C THR A 324 1.05 2.08 3.57
N THR A 325 0.70 1.47 4.70
CA THR A 325 0.45 2.18 5.95
C THR A 325 1.39 1.66 7.02
N SER A 326 2.04 2.57 7.73
CA SER A 326 3.03 2.30 8.74
C SER A 326 2.67 2.92 10.09
N LEU A 327 3.25 2.37 11.15
CA LEU A 327 3.31 2.98 12.46
C LEU A 327 4.74 3.45 12.73
N ALA A 328 4.86 4.65 13.28
CA ALA A 328 6.11 5.25 13.71
C ALA A 328 5.93 5.87 15.10
N ILE A 329 7.04 6.19 15.74
CA ILE A 329 7.09 6.85 17.04
C ILE A 329 7.56 8.29 16.82
N SER A 330 6.92 9.26 17.46
CA SER A 330 7.39 10.64 17.47
C SER A 330 8.75 10.72 18.15
N LYS A 331 9.73 11.43 17.54
CA LYS A 331 11.04 11.69 18.16
C LYS A 331 10.92 12.36 19.52
N TYR A 332 9.83 13.07 19.76
CA TYR A 332 9.59 13.91 20.93
C TYR A 332 8.77 13.24 22.03
N SER A 333 8.25 12.03 21.78
CA SER A 333 7.50 11.25 22.77
C SER A 333 8.34 10.96 24.02
N ASN A 334 7.73 11.10 25.19
CA ASN A 334 8.30 10.66 26.47
C ASN A 334 8.06 9.16 26.74
N ASN A 335 7.20 8.51 25.95
CA ASN A 335 6.73 7.12 26.15
C ASN A 335 7.25 6.16 25.08
N LYS A 336 8.45 6.38 24.53
CA LYS A 336 8.94 5.67 23.33
C LYS A 336 8.97 4.15 23.47
N LYS A 337 9.40 3.61 24.63
CA LYS A 337 9.44 2.16 24.87
C LYS A 337 8.02 1.56 24.93
N ALA A 338 7.09 2.24 25.59
CA ALA A 338 5.68 1.83 25.63
C ALA A 338 5.04 1.92 24.24
N ALA A 339 5.37 2.96 23.45
CA ALA A 339 4.92 3.10 22.06
C ALA A 339 5.46 2.00 21.17
N TRP A 340 6.73 1.56 21.37
CA TRP A 340 7.27 0.41 20.68
C TRP A 340 6.54 -0.89 21.05
N LEU A 341 6.26 -1.13 22.33
CA LEU A 341 5.47 -2.29 22.76
C LEU A 341 4.11 -2.35 22.04
N TYR A 342 3.46 -1.19 21.88
CA TYR A 342 2.21 -1.13 21.11
C TYR A 342 2.43 -1.54 19.64
N ILE A 343 3.47 -1.01 18.99
CA ILE A 343 3.80 -1.37 17.59
C ILE A 343 4.11 -2.86 17.47
N ALA A 344 4.97 -3.39 18.34
CA ALA A 344 5.37 -4.79 18.35
C ALA A 344 4.17 -5.72 18.59
N TRP A 345 3.27 -5.35 19.52
CA TRP A 345 2.05 -6.11 19.82
C TRP A 345 1.07 -6.10 18.64
N MET A 346 0.80 -4.90 18.07
CA MET A 346 -0.13 -4.74 16.92
C MET A 346 0.32 -5.50 15.68
N THR A 347 1.61 -5.75 15.56
CA THR A 347 2.20 -6.44 14.41
C THR A 347 2.61 -7.88 14.68
N GLN A 348 2.17 -8.49 15.80
CA GLN A 348 2.31 -9.93 16.04
C GLN A 348 1.51 -10.77 15.03
N LYS A 349 1.94 -12.01 14.81
CA LYS A 349 1.32 -12.93 13.83
C LYS A 349 -0.19 -13.07 14.02
N HIS A 350 -0.65 -13.37 15.23
CA HIS A 350 -2.07 -13.60 15.53
C HIS A 350 -2.92 -12.31 15.47
N ILE A 351 -2.31 -11.14 15.77
CA ILE A 351 -2.98 -9.84 15.68
C ILE A 351 -3.14 -9.42 14.22
N MET A 352 -2.10 -9.57 13.42
CA MET A 352 -2.17 -9.28 11.98
C MET A 352 -3.09 -10.27 11.24
N LEU A 353 -3.11 -11.55 11.65
CA LEU A 353 -4.08 -12.51 11.12
C LEU A 353 -5.54 -12.07 11.41
N ALA A 354 -5.81 -11.55 12.61
CA ALA A 354 -7.13 -11.01 12.93
C ALA A 354 -7.50 -9.82 12.01
N GLY A 355 -6.54 -8.96 11.69
CA GLY A 355 -6.72 -7.89 10.71
C GLY A 355 -6.97 -8.40 9.30
N GLN A 356 -6.20 -9.40 8.87
CA GLN A 356 -6.39 -10.04 7.57
C GLN A 356 -7.80 -10.63 7.43
N LYS A 357 -8.31 -11.30 8.48
CA LYS A 357 -9.69 -11.81 8.54
C LYS A 357 -10.76 -10.70 8.53
N ALA A 358 -10.41 -9.51 9.01
CA ALA A 358 -11.25 -8.31 8.92
C ALA A 358 -11.12 -7.57 7.57
N ALA A 359 -10.61 -8.22 6.54
CA ALA A 359 -10.37 -7.70 5.20
C ALA A 359 -9.41 -6.50 5.14
N VAL A 360 -8.47 -6.42 6.08
CA VAL A 360 -7.36 -5.47 6.06
C VAL A 360 -6.14 -6.17 5.48
N PRO A 361 -5.64 -5.80 4.29
CA PRO A 361 -4.48 -6.46 3.68
C PRO A 361 -3.23 -6.24 4.52
N MET A 362 -2.75 -7.28 5.18
CA MET A 362 -1.62 -7.23 6.08
C MET A 362 -0.29 -7.47 5.38
N CYS A 363 0.80 -6.95 5.95
CA CYS A 363 2.13 -7.09 5.39
C CYS A 363 2.88 -8.37 5.82
N ARG A 364 2.34 -9.16 6.75
CA ARG A 364 2.93 -10.45 7.14
C ARG A 364 2.57 -11.58 6.18
N LYS A 365 3.57 -12.34 5.72
CA LYS A 365 3.38 -13.54 4.89
C LYS A 365 2.51 -14.58 5.56
N SER A 366 2.76 -14.84 6.86
CA SER A 366 2.01 -15.81 7.66
C SER A 366 0.51 -15.49 7.75
N SER A 367 0.09 -14.22 7.63
CA SER A 367 -1.34 -13.86 7.62
C SER A 367 -2.06 -14.30 6.34
N TRP A 368 -1.34 -14.45 5.22
CA TRP A 368 -1.90 -14.87 3.94
C TRP A 368 -1.91 -16.39 3.75
N THR A 369 -1.03 -17.10 4.46
CA THR A 369 -0.84 -18.54 4.34
C THR A 369 -1.46 -19.33 5.49
N ASP A 370 -2.06 -18.66 6.47
CA ASP A 370 -2.73 -19.30 7.60
C ASP A 370 -3.96 -20.10 7.13
N ALA A 371 -4.06 -21.36 7.55
CA ALA A 371 -5.14 -22.25 7.13
C ALA A 371 -6.55 -21.77 7.54
N SER A 372 -6.65 -20.88 8.53
CA SER A 372 -7.92 -20.30 8.98
C SER A 372 -8.31 -19.00 8.25
N TYR A 373 -7.47 -18.53 7.29
CA TYR A 373 -7.78 -17.37 6.48
C TYR A 373 -8.48 -17.77 5.18
N ASN A 374 -9.65 -17.21 4.95
CA ASN A 374 -10.39 -17.34 3.70
C ASN A 374 -10.52 -15.95 3.07
N PRO A 375 -9.96 -15.71 1.88
CA PRO A 375 -10.12 -14.45 1.17
C PRO A 375 -11.57 -14.24 0.70
N PRO A 376 -12.02 -12.98 0.49
CA PRO A 376 -13.36 -12.68 -0.02
C PRO A 376 -13.69 -13.41 -1.34
N THR A 377 -12.75 -13.46 -2.28
CA THR A 377 -12.78 -14.36 -3.45
C THR A 377 -11.40 -14.93 -3.70
N PRO A 378 -11.27 -16.09 -4.38
CA PRO A 378 -9.97 -16.68 -4.71
C PRO A 378 -9.07 -15.72 -5.52
N ALA A 379 -9.64 -15.02 -6.50
CA ALA A 379 -8.89 -14.06 -7.31
C ALA A 379 -8.44 -12.84 -6.48
N TRP A 380 -9.30 -12.33 -5.58
CA TRP A 380 -8.92 -11.24 -4.67
C TRP A 380 -7.72 -11.62 -3.81
N GLY A 381 -7.78 -12.80 -3.16
CA GLY A 381 -6.69 -13.28 -2.33
C GLY A 381 -5.38 -13.38 -3.11
N LYS A 382 -5.44 -14.00 -4.28
CA LYS A 382 -4.25 -14.21 -5.12
C LYS A 382 -3.66 -12.91 -5.66
N SER A 383 -4.49 -12.01 -6.19
CA SER A 383 -4.00 -10.73 -6.74
C SER A 383 -3.47 -9.79 -5.64
N ALA A 384 -4.14 -9.73 -4.49
CA ALA A 384 -3.69 -8.89 -3.38
C ALA A 384 -2.37 -9.39 -2.77
N GLN A 385 -2.19 -10.71 -2.63
CA GLN A 385 -0.95 -11.31 -2.14
C GLN A 385 0.22 -11.07 -3.11
N ILE A 386 0.03 -11.36 -4.41
CA ILE A 386 1.06 -11.11 -5.43
C ILE A 386 1.46 -9.63 -5.44
N ALA A 387 0.47 -8.74 -5.42
CA ALA A 387 0.75 -7.30 -5.39
C ALA A 387 1.51 -6.88 -4.12
N ALA A 388 1.15 -7.38 -2.95
CA ALA A 388 1.82 -7.03 -1.69
C ALA A 388 3.26 -7.59 -1.60
N ASP A 389 3.54 -8.73 -2.26
CA ASP A 389 4.88 -9.33 -2.25
C ASP A 389 5.81 -8.70 -3.30
N TYR A 390 5.31 -8.38 -4.48
CA TYR A 390 6.12 -7.94 -5.62
C TYR A 390 5.83 -6.53 -6.11
N GLY A 391 4.93 -5.81 -5.46
CA GLY A 391 4.50 -4.50 -5.90
C GLY A 391 5.49 -3.38 -5.58
N ILE A 392 5.25 -2.24 -6.22
CA ILE A 392 6.01 -1.02 -6.02
C ILE A 392 5.32 -0.16 -4.98
N ALA A 393 5.96 0.04 -3.82
CA ALA A 393 5.40 0.81 -2.71
C ALA A 393 5.59 2.34 -2.85
N ILE A 394 5.72 2.85 -4.06
CA ILE A 394 5.90 4.27 -4.39
C ILE A 394 4.77 4.79 -5.30
N ALA A 395 3.54 4.61 -4.84
CA ALA A 395 2.34 5.08 -5.54
C ALA A 395 2.39 6.56 -5.92
N LYS A 396 3.10 7.36 -5.16
CA LYS A 396 3.19 8.81 -5.33
C LYS A 396 4.64 9.20 -5.53
N PRO A 397 4.91 10.35 -6.20
CA PRO A 397 6.28 10.84 -6.35
C PRO A 397 6.95 10.96 -4.98
N GLN A 398 7.99 10.17 -4.71
CA GLN A 398 8.74 10.28 -3.47
C GLN A 398 9.58 11.55 -3.47
N ALA A 399 9.08 12.57 -2.78
CA ALA A 399 9.73 13.87 -2.68
C ALA A 399 9.31 14.57 -1.38
N ILE A 400 10.16 15.47 -0.89
CA ILE A 400 9.85 16.31 0.28
C ILE A 400 8.67 17.22 -0.03
N ALA A 401 8.68 17.87 -1.19
CA ALA A 401 7.62 18.74 -1.67
C ALA A 401 6.51 17.99 -2.44
N ILE A 402 6.18 16.77 -2.02
CA ILE A 402 5.26 15.85 -2.72
C ILE A 402 3.92 16.49 -3.10
N GLY A 403 3.38 17.40 -2.28
CA GLY A 403 2.11 18.08 -2.57
C GLY A 403 2.17 18.87 -3.88
N GLN A 404 3.19 19.72 -4.02
CA GLN A 404 3.42 20.56 -5.21
C GLN A 404 3.69 19.69 -6.45
N ILE A 405 4.51 18.66 -6.31
CA ILE A 405 4.85 17.76 -7.42
C ILE A 405 3.61 17.00 -7.92
N ARG A 406 2.75 16.57 -7.01
CA ARG A 406 1.48 15.92 -7.39
C ARG A 406 0.48 16.87 -8.04
N ASP A 407 0.49 18.14 -7.67
CA ASP A 407 -0.34 19.15 -8.33
C ASP A 407 0.14 19.33 -9.79
N LEU A 408 1.44 19.46 -10.02
CA LEU A 408 2.03 19.54 -11.36
C LEU A 408 1.74 18.30 -12.22
N ALA A 409 1.93 17.11 -11.68
CA ALA A 409 1.58 15.87 -12.38
C ALA A 409 0.06 15.75 -12.64
N GLY A 410 -0.77 16.30 -11.73
CA GLY A 410 -2.21 16.38 -11.89
C GLY A 410 -2.65 17.25 -13.06
N GLU A 411 -1.92 18.34 -13.37
CA GLU A 411 -2.21 19.16 -14.54
C GLU A 411 -1.92 18.41 -15.84
N VAL A 412 -0.84 17.65 -15.92
CA VAL A 412 -0.57 16.79 -17.10
C VAL A 412 -1.73 15.81 -17.31
N MET A 413 -2.24 15.21 -16.24
CA MET A 413 -3.39 14.33 -16.31
C MET A 413 -4.68 15.04 -16.74
N ASN A 414 -4.90 16.28 -16.27
CA ASN A 414 -6.05 17.08 -16.69
C ASN A 414 -6.03 17.33 -18.20
N ILE A 415 -4.86 17.63 -18.77
CA ILE A 415 -4.69 17.77 -20.23
C ILE A 415 -4.94 16.43 -20.93
N ALA A 416 -4.39 15.33 -20.43
CA ALA A 416 -4.57 14.01 -21.02
C ALA A 416 -6.06 13.58 -21.06
N ILE A 417 -6.84 13.95 -20.04
CA ILE A 417 -8.27 13.60 -19.99
C ILE A 417 -9.10 14.56 -20.88
N ARG A 418 -8.85 15.88 -20.80
CA ARG A 418 -9.72 16.88 -21.44
C ARG A 418 -9.40 17.10 -22.92
N ASP A 419 -8.13 17.22 -23.26
CA ASP A 419 -7.65 17.45 -24.61
C ASP A 419 -7.31 16.13 -25.33
N GLY A 420 -6.47 15.30 -24.70
CA GLY A 420 -6.06 14.00 -25.22
C GLY A 420 -5.04 14.05 -26.36
N ARG A 421 -4.75 15.22 -26.95
CA ARG A 421 -3.73 15.33 -27.99
C ARG A 421 -2.34 15.12 -27.41
N ARG A 422 -1.57 14.23 -28.01
CA ARG A 422 -0.23 13.88 -27.54
C ARG A 422 0.69 15.10 -27.41
N SER A 423 0.65 16.01 -28.37
CA SER A 423 1.48 17.24 -28.34
C SER A 423 1.15 18.13 -27.15
N ALA A 424 -0.12 18.27 -26.78
CA ALA A 424 -0.54 19.05 -25.62
C ALA A 424 -0.12 18.37 -24.30
N ILE A 425 -0.23 17.04 -24.22
CA ILE A 425 0.23 16.25 -23.07
C ILE A 425 1.75 16.39 -22.90
N GLN A 426 2.52 16.25 -23.98
CA GLN A 426 3.99 16.41 -23.95
C GLN A 426 4.39 17.80 -23.48
N ALA A 427 3.80 18.85 -24.06
CA ALA A 427 4.10 20.23 -23.69
C ALA A 427 3.85 20.52 -22.20
N GLU A 428 2.73 20.05 -21.63
CA GLU A 428 2.46 20.22 -20.20
C GLU A 428 3.38 19.35 -19.33
N ALA A 429 3.74 18.13 -19.79
CA ALA A 429 4.68 17.27 -19.09
C ALA A 429 6.09 17.88 -19.04
N ASP A 430 6.57 18.52 -20.14
CA ASP A 430 7.86 19.21 -20.17
C ASP A 430 7.88 20.41 -19.23
N LYS A 431 6.83 21.22 -19.23
CA LYS A 431 6.65 22.34 -18.30
C LYS A 431 6.62 21.89 -16.84
N ALA A 432 5.87 20.81 -16.55
CA ALA A 432 5.79 20.24 -15.21
C ALA A 432 7.15 19.65 -14.78
N ALA A 433 7.84 18.90 -15.64
CA ALA A 433 9.16 18.33 -15.36
C ALA A 433 10.20 19.40 -15.00
N LYS A 434 10.22 20.52 -15.74
CA LYS A 434 11.10 21.66 -15.43
C LYS A 434 10.85 22.18 -14.02
N LYS A 435 9.59 22.48 -13.68
CA LYS A 435 9.21 22.98 -12.33
C LYS A 435 9.51 21.97 -11.23
N ILE A 436 9.27 20.68 -11.48
CA ILE A 436 9.58 19.61 -10.53
C ILE A 436 11.09 19.56 -10.25
N ASN A 437 11.94 19.69 -11.28
CA ASN A 437 13.38 19.71 -11.11
C ASN A 437 13.85 20.91 -10.27
N GLU A 438 13.27 22.10 -10.47
CA GLU A 438 13.55 23.30 -9.67
C GLU A 438 13.17 23.06 -8.18
N ILE A 439 12.00 22.46 -7.92
CA ILE A 439 11.54 22.14 -6.57
C ILE A 439 12.48 21.13 -5.90
N VAL A 440 12.83 20.04 -6.59
CA VAL A 440 13.70 18.97 -6.05
C VAL A 440 15.10 19.53 -5.76
N ALA A 441 15.69 20.31 -6.67
CA ALA A 441 16.99 20.93 -6.46
C ALA A 441 17.02 21.84 -5.22
N LYS A 442 15.90 22.51 -4.92
CA LYS A 442 15.78 23.38 -3.74
C LYS A 442 15.53 22.61 -2.44
N THR A 443 14.70 21.55 -2.48
CA THR A 443 14.20 20.88 -1.26
C THR A 443 14.98 19.64 -0.85
N GLU A 444 15.76 19.05 -1.78
CA GLU A 444 16.41 17.75 -1.59
C GLU A 444 17.93 17.81 -1.87
N LYS A 445 18.53 18.99 -1.82
CA LYS A 445 19.96 19.17 -2.03
C LYS A 445 20.78 18.32 -1.03
N GLY A 446 21.70 17.51 -1.53
CA GLY A 446 22.58 16.66 -0.74
C GLY A 446 21.90 15.40 -0.17
N MET A 447 20.67 15.09 -0.54
CA MET A 447 20.00 13.85 -0.14
C MET A 447 20.25 12.76 -1.17
N ASP A 448 20.51 11.53 -0.68
CA ASP A 448 20.68 10.34 -1.49
C ASP A 448 19.38 9.51 -1.53
N PHE A 449 18.82 9.36 -2.72
CA PHE A 449 17.62 8.56 -2.99
C PHE A 449 17.91 7.25 -3.75
N SER A 450 19.16 6.86 -3.90
CA SER A 450 19.55 5.64 -4.63
C SER A 450 18.92 4.38 -4.04
N GLY A 451 18.67 4.35 -2.72
CA GLY A 451 17.98 3.27 -2.03
C GLY A 451 16.44 3.35 -2.06
N ALA A 452 15.87 4.42 -2.60
CA ALA A 452 14.42 4.59 -2.72
C ALA A 452 13.81 3.79 -3.88
N LEU A 453 14.65 3.20 -4.76
CA LEU A 453 14.17 2.27 -5.78
C LEU A 453 13.74 0.95 -5.12
N PRO A 454 12.61 0.36 -5.53
CA PRO A 454 12.07 -0.85 -4.92
C PRO A 454 13.02 -2.03 -5.08
N LYS A 455 13.58 -2.51 -3.97
CA LYS A 455 14.48 -3.68 -3.97
C LYS A 455 13.78 -4.99 -4.32
N PHE A 456 12.51 -5.10 -3.96
CA PHE A 456 11.71 -6.32 -4.10
C PHE A 456 10.69 -6.25 -5.25
N ALA A 457 10.60 -5.12 -5.96
CA ALA A 457 9.71 -5.02 -7.10
C ALA A 457 10.09 -6.05 -8.17
N LYS A 458 9.09 -6.79 -8.63
CA LYS A 458 9.24 -7.80 -9.67
C LYS A 458 8.38 -7.43 -10.88
N LYS A 459 8.93 -7.55 -12.06
CA LYS A 459 8.15 -7.57 -13.29
C LYS A 459 7.32 -8.85 -13.32
N LEU A 460 6.00 -8.73 -13.17
CA LEU A 460 5.09 -9.86 -13.26
C LEU A 460 4.90 -10.25 -14.74
N ASN A 461 4.90 -11.53 -14.98
CA ASN A 461 4.72 -12.12 -16.33
C ASN A 461 3.25 -12.46 -16.60
N GLN A 462 2.95 -13.01 -17.77
CA GLN A 462 1.60 -13.42 -18.14
C GLN A 462 1.05 -14.51 -17.21
N SER A 463 1.88 -15.44 -16.73
CA SER A 463 1.43 -16.46 -15.78
C SER A 463 0.98 -15.85 -14.46
N ASP A 464 1.71 -14.84 -13.97
CA ASP A 464 1.33 -14.10 -12.76
C ASP A 464 -0.01 -13.37 -12.96
N GLN A 465 -0.24 -12.77 -14.15
CA GLN A 465 -1.50 -12.12 -14.51
C GLN A 465 -2.67 -13.10 -14.59
N LEU A 466 -2.44 -14.28 -15.16
CA LEU A 466 -3.46 -15.31 -15.31
C LEU A 466 -3.80 -16.01 -13.99
N ALA A 467 -2.91 -16.01 -12.99
CA ALA A 467 -3.12 -16.76 -11.75
C ALA A 467 -4.41 -16.38 -11.01
N PRO A 468 -4.74 -15.07 -10.78
CA PRO A 468 -6.03 -14.69 -10.22
C PRO A 468 -7.23 -15.07 -11.09
N ILE A 469 -7.09 -14.89 -12.40
CA ILE A 469 -8.16 -15.16 -13.39
C ILE A 469 -8.50 -16.66 -13.40
N LYS A 470 -7.49 -17.53 -13.36
CA LYS A 470 -7.65 -18.98 -13.23
C LYS A 470 -8.29 -19.38 -11.90
N ALA A 471 -7.85 -18.76 -10.82
CA ALA A 471 -8.40 -19.03 -9.48
C ALA A 471 -9.92 -18.75 -9.40
N GLU A 472 -10.43 -17.79 -10.22
CA GLU A 472 -11.85 -17.46 -10.31
C GLU A 472 -12.59 -18.22 -11.42
N GLY A 473 -11.90 -19.05 -12.20
CA GLY A 473 -12.51 -19.81 -13.32
C GLY A 473 -12.91 -18.97 -14.53
N LEU A 474 -12.27 -17.80 -14.72
CA LEU A 474 -12.62 -16.84 -15.79
C LEU A 474 -11.66 -16.88 -17.00
N HIS A 475 -10.72 -17.82 -17.05
CA HIS A 475 -9.63 -17.86 -18.03
C HIS A 475 -10.05 -18.29 -19.44
N ASN A 476 -11.24 -18.87 -19.60
CA ASN A 476 -11.78 -19.32 -20.87
C ASN A 476 -12.72 -18.32 -21.55
N LEU A 477 -12.96 -17.14 -20.96
CA LEU A 477 -13.84 -16.14 -21.55
C LEU A 477 -13.19 -15.44 -22.76
N GLY A 478 -13.97 -15.21 -23.80
CA GLY A 478 -13.56 -14.47 -24.99
C GLY A 478 -12.63 -15.26 -25.94
N ASN A 479 -12.55 -16.59 -25.78
CA ASN A 479 -11.85 -17.50 -26.69
C ASN A 479 -12.79 -17.93 -27.83
#